data_ecefd6d267c36ffc3cf65ebdd6a632f3
#
_entry.id   ecefd6d267c36ffc3cf65ebdd6a632f3
#
_cell.length_a   1.000
_cell.length_b   1.000
_cell.length_c   1.000
_cell.angle_alpha   90.00
_cell.angle_beta   90.00
_cell.angle_gamma   90.00
#
_symmetry.space_group_name_H-M   'P 1'
#
loop_
_entity.id
_entity.type
_entity.pdbx_description
1 polymer ?
#
loop_
_entity_poly.entity_id
_entity_poly.type
_entity_poly.pdbx_seq_one_letter_code
_entity_poly.pdbx_strand_id
1 'polypeptide(L)'
;RLRAVLGPGVSFIVPLLDRVAHQISVLERQLPTTRQDAITSDNVTLSVETSVFYRIIEPEKTVYRIRDVDGAISTTVAGIVRSEIGRMELDTVQSNRSALIETIRENLVQVVDDWGIEVTRAEILDVNLDEATRAAMLQQLNAERARRAQVTEAEGLKRAVELKADGALYAAEQEAKARRVLADAEAYSTGVIAAAIAQNGLEAAQYQVAMKQGEAL
;
A
#
# COMPACT_ATOMS: atom_id res chain seq x y z
N ARG A 1 19.03 22.31 49.97
CA ARG A 1 19.45 23.04 48.75
C ARG A 1 20.42 22.15 47.98
N LEU A 2 20.26 22.07 46.66
CA LEU A 2 21.24 21.42 45.79
C LEU A 2 22.56 22.17 45.88
N ARG A 3 23.63 21.48 46.15
CA ARG A 3 24.97 22.06 46.22
C ARG A 3 25.77 21.81 44.95
N ALA A 4 25.71 20.56 44.48
CA ALA A 4 26.40 20.17 43.26
C ALA A 4 25.76 18.90 42.65
N VAL A 5 25.83 18.79 41.32
CA VAL A 5 25.58 17.55 40.59
C VAL A 5 26.93 16.93 40.32
N LEU A 6 27.13 15.70 40.77
CA LEU A 6 28.37 14.97 40.60
C LEU A 6 28.25 14.06 39.37
N GLY A 7 29.15 14.21 38.41
CA GLY A 7 29.25 13.34 37.24
C GLY A 7 29.89 12.00 37.58
N PRO A 8 29.99 11.09 36.59
CA PRO A 8 30.64 9.80 36.76
C PRO A 8 32.12 10.01 37.11
N GLY A 9 32.59 9.34 38.17
CA GLY A 9 33.95 9.44 38.65
C GLY A 9 34.05 9.38 40.17
N VAL A 10 35.24 9.69 40.70
CA VAL A 10 35.50 9.75 42.15
C VAL A 10 35.25 11.16 42.61
N SER A 11 34.34 11.36 43.54
CA SER A 11 34.03 12.64 44.15
C SER A 11 34.17 12.55 45.64
N PHE A 12 34.79 13.57 46.27
CA PHE A 12 34.93 13.65 47.72
C PHE A 12 33.75 14.42 48.32
N ILE A 13 33.11 13.83 49.29
CA ILE A 13 32.04 14.44 50.08
C ILE A 13 32.43 14.51 51.54
N VAL A 14 32.02 15.55 52.24
CA VAL A 14 32.23 15.71 53.66
C VAL A 14 30.98 15.17 54.39
N PRO A 15 31.05 13.99 55.03
CA PRO A 15 29.84 13.30 55.51
C PRO A 15 29.03 14.08 56.57
N LEU A 16 29.65 15.09 57.21
CA LEU A 16 28.96 15.92 58.19
C LEU A 16 28.15 17.07 57.57
N LEU A 17 28.55 17.55 56.37
CA LEU A 17 27.96 18.69 55.68
C LEU A 17 27.22 18.30 54.41
N ASP A 18 27.65 17.22 53.76
CA ASP A 18 27.15 16.79 52.47
C ASP A 18 26.43 15.42 52.60
N ARG A 19 25.31 15.30 51.92
CA ARG A 19 24.55 14.06 51.81
C ARG A 19 24.19 13.80 50.37
N VAL A 20 24.39 12.57 49.90
CA VAL A 20 23.86 12.12 48.62
C VAL A 20 22.34 12.04 48.72
N ALA A 21 21.63 12.90 48.04
CA ALA A 21 20.17 12.96 48.06
C ALA A 21 19.54 11.94 47.11
N HIS A 22 20.04 11.87 45.88
CA HIS A 22 19.54 10.98 44.84
C HIS A 22 20.69 10.46 43.99
N GLN A 23 20.56 9.20 43.58
CA GLN A 23 21.43 8.56 42.61
C GLN A 23 20.58 8.22 41.41
N ILE A 24 20.90 8.78 40.23
CA ILE A 24 20.12 8.66 39.03
C ILE A 24 20.96 7.98 37.97
N SER A 25 20.38 6.95 37.36
CA SER A 25 20.97 6.31 36.19
C SER A 25 20.72 7.17 34.94
N VAL A 26 21.80 7.49 34.22
CA VAL A 26 21.77 8.20 32.93
C VAL A 26 21.69 7.22 31.73
N LEU A 27 21.59 5.92 32.02
CA LEU A 27 21.41 4.92 30.99
C LEU A 27 20.04 5.06 30.35
N GLU A 28 19.96 4.65 29.10
CA GLU A 28 18.68 4.54 28.39
C GLU A 28 17.73 3.57 29.11
N ARG A 29 16.50 3.97 29.27
CA ARG A 29 15.43 3.19 29.89
C ARG A 29 14.28 3.04 28.94
N GLN A 30 13.66 1.87 28.97
CA GLN A 30 12.40 1.63 28.31
C GLN A 30 11.26 1.91 29.28
N LEU A 31 10.30 2.73 28.87
CA LEU A 31 9.05 2.88 29.60
C LEU A 31 8.27 1.56 29.49
N PRO A 32 7.64 1.10 30.58
CA PRO A 32 6.74 -0.06 30.50
C PRO A 32 5.71 0.12 29.39
N THR A 33 5.57 -0.90 28.56
CA THR A 33 4.58 -0.89 27.47
C THR A 33 3.19 -0.62 28.02
N THR A 34 2.55 0.42 27.49
CA THR A 34 1.23 0.83 27.95
C THR A 34 0.26 0.72 26.79
N ARG A 35 -0.86 0.04 27.05
CA ARG A 35 -1.98 -0.04 26.14
C ARG A 35 -2.88 1.17 26.33
N GLN A 36 -3.22 1.84 25.22
CA GLN A 36 -4.06 3.04 25.18
C GLN A 36 -5.24 2.80 24.24
N ASP A 37 -6.44 3.04 24.76
CA ASP A 37 -7.63 3.03 23.93
C ASP A 37 -7.86 4.42 23.34
N ALA A 38 -8.12 4.50 22.05
CA ALA A 38 -8.38 5.72 21.31
C ALA A 38 -9.53 5.49 20.31
N ILE A 39 -10.19 6.58 19.92
CA ILE A 39 -11.24 6.58 18.92
C ILE A 39 -10.77 7.43 17.76
N THR A 40 -10.80 6.89 16.55
CA THR A 40 -10.41 7.57 15.31
C THR A 40 -11.49 8.59 14.87
N SER A 41 -11.15 9.43 13.89
CA SER A 41 -12.09 10.43 13.33
C SER A 41 -13.31 9.80 12.66
N ASP A 42 -13.19 8.59 12.16
CA ASP A 42 -14.26 7.76 11.59
C ASP A 42 -15.01 6.91 12.64
N ASN A 43 -14.85 7.25 13.92
CA ASN A 43 -15.55 6.68 15.07
C ASN A 43 -15.27 5.19 15.31
N VAL A 44 -14.05 4.73 14.98
CA VAL A 44 -13.60 3.36 15.25
C VAL A 44 -12.79 3.33 16.54
N THR A 45 -13.14 2.45 17.47
CA THR A 45 -12.35 2.20 18.67
C THR A 45 -11.19 1.26 18.37
N LEU A 46 -9.99 1.67 18.74
CA LEU A 46 -8.79 0.87 18.64
C LEU A 46 -7.95 0.98 19.91
N SER A 47 -7.15 -0.04 20.14
CA SER A 47 -6.20 -0.10 21.25
C SER A 47 -4.79 -0.12 20.69
N VAL A 48 -3.98 0.85 21.10
CA VAL A 48 -2.60 1.00 20.64
C VAL A 48 -1.63 0.72 21.76
N GLU A 49 -0.64 -0.11 21.50
CA GLU A 49 0.47 -0.36 22.41
C GLU A 49 1.68 0.44 21.97
N THR A 50 2.16 1.30 22.87
CA THR A 50 3.32 2.15 22.63
C THR A 50 4.45 1.82 23.59
N SER A 51 5.68 1.91 23.09
CA SER A 51 6.91 1.81 23.86
C SER A 51 7.77 3.05 23.61
N VAL A 52 8.28 3.65 24.67
CA VAL A 52 9.12 4.82 24.59
C VAL A 52 10.44 4.54 25.30
N PHE A 53 11.54 4.89 24.65
CA PHE A 53 12.87 4.82 25.18
C PHE A 53 13.36 6.24 25.47
N TYR A 54 13.87 6.43 26.66
CA TYR A 54 14.34 7.74 27.09
C TYR A 54 15.60 7.62 27.95
N ARG A 55 16.34 8.70 28.04
CA ARG A 55 17.46 8.86 28.97
C ARG A 55 17.39 10.20 29.67
N ILE A 56 17.93 10.25 30.86
CA ILE A 56 18.02 11.49 31.67
C ILE A 56 19.32 12.18 31.31
N ILE A 57 19.24 13.41 30.78
CA ILE A 57 20.40 14.22 30.42
C ILE A 57 20.73 15.20 31.55
N GLU A 58 19.70 15.83 32.12
CA GLU A 58 19.84 16.82 33.19
C GLU A 58 19.17 16.32 34.48
N PRO A 59 19.89 15.53 35.31
CA PRO A 59 19.34 14.91 36.52
C PRO A 59 18.78 15.94 37.53
N GLU A 60 19.32 17.13 37.54
CA GLU A 60 18.85 18.23 38.43
C GLU A 60 17.44 18.67 38.07
N LYS A 61 17.15 18.87 36.76
CA LYS A 61 15.78 19.23 36.31
C LYS A 61 14.81 18.12 36.64
N THR A 62 15.18 16.87 36.37
CA THR A 62 14.34 15.70 36.60
C THR A 62 13.94 15.57 38.07
N VAL A 63 14.89 15.65 39.00
CA VAL A 63 14.61 15.50 40.44
C VAL A 63 13.75 16.61 41.03
N TYR A 64 13.94 17.85 40.58
CA TYR A 64 13.25 19.00 41.17
C TYR A 64 11.92 19.34 40.49
N ARG A 65 11.71 18.93 39.26
CA ARG A 65 10.49 19.26 38.51
C ARG A 65 9.46 18.14 38.54
N ILE A 66 9.91 16.88 38.62
CA ILE A 66 9.01 15.74 38.52
C ILE A 66 9.31 14.74 39.62
N ARG A 67 8.24 14.22 40.23
CA ARG A 67 8.36 13.20 41.26
C ARG A 67 8.42 11.78 40.68
N ASP A 68 7.62 11.53 39.67
CA ASP A 68 7.49 10.23 39.00
C ASP A 68 7.64 10.46 37.49
N VAL A 69 8.84 10.19 36.99
CA VAL A 69 9.19 10.37 35.58
C VAL A 69 8.41 9.42 34.68
N ASP A 70 8.38 8.14 35.07
CA ASP A 70 7.76 7.09 34.26
C ASP A 70 6.25 7.35 34.12
N GLY A 71 5.59 7.68 35.22
CA GLY A 71 4.16 8.00 35.22
C GLY A 71 3.83 9.28 34.42
N ALA A 72 4.69 10.30 34.52
CA ALA A 72 4.50 11.55 33.78
C ALA A 72 4.66 11.34 32.26
N ILE A 73 5.72 10.65 31.82
CA ILE A 73 5.93 10.34 30.41
C ILE A 73 4.78 9.46 29.90
N SER A 74 4.40 8.43 30.63
CA SER A 74 3.29 7.53 30.24
C SER A 74 1.98 8.29 30.03
N THR A 75 1.64 9.20 30.95
CA THR A 75 0.44 10.02 30.85
C THR A 75 0.50 10.98 29.66
N THR A 76 1.66 11.58 29.42
CA THR A 76 1.87 12.48 28.28
C THR A 76 1.75 11.74 26.96
N VAL A 77 2.40 10.59 26.84
CA VAL A 77 2.32 9.72 25.63
C VAL A 77 0.87 9.32 25.38
N ALA A 78 0.15 8.89 26.40
CA ALA A 78 -1.26 8.53 26.29
C ALA A 78 -2.14 9.68 25.76
N GLY A 79 -1.89 10.91 26.23
CA GLY A 79 -2.59 12.10 25.77
C GLY A 79 -2.29 12.43 24.31
N ILE A 80 -1.01 12.39 23.91
CA ILE A 80 -0.57 12.65 22.53
C ILE A 80 -1.15 11.59 21.58
N VAL A 81 -0.97 10.30 21.90
CA VAL A 81 -1.48 9.18 21.08
C VAL A 81 -2.99 9.31 20.85
N ARG A 82 -3.75 9.57 21.93
CA ARG A 82 -5.19 9.73 21.82
C ARG A 82 -5.59 10.94 20.96
N SER A 83 -4.88 12.05 21.11
CA SER A 83 -5.13 13.27 20.33
C SER A 83 -4.83 13.07 18.84
N GLU A 84 -3.70 12.45 18.51
CA GLU A 84 -3.30 12.24 17.11
C GLU A 84 -4.19 11.20 16.42
N ILE A 85 -4.47 10.09 17.08
CA ILE A 85 -5.40 9.06 16.55
C ILE A 85 -6.79 9.64 16.33
N GLY A 86 -7.26 10.48 17.26
CA GLY A 86 -8.59 11.13 17.12
C GLY A 86 -8.73 12.07 15.92
N ARG A 87 -7.62 12.47 15.30
CA ARG A 87 -7.59 13.30 14.08
C ARG A 87 -7.45 12.49 12.80
N MET A 88 -7.08 11.21 12.91
CA MET A 88 -6.79 10.31 11.77
C MET A 88 -7.95 9.35 11.56
N GLU A 89 -8.15 8.93 10.31
CA GLU A 89 -8.99 7.79 9.97
C GLU A 89 -8.23 6.49 10.22
N LEU A 90 -8.94 5.40 10.47
CA LEU A 90 -8.35 4.09 10.75
C LEU A 90 -7.37 3.65 9.66
N ASP A 91 -7.72 3.83 8.41
CA ASP A 91 -6.89 3.46 7.25
C ASP A 91 -5.55 4.22 7.26
N THR A 92 -5.58 5.49 7.65
CA THR A 92 -4.39 6.34 7.80
C THR A 92 -3.52 5.89 8.96
N VAL A 93 -4.11 5.53 10.10
CA VAL A 93 -3.38 5.00 11.26
C VAL A 93 -2.64 3.69 10.89
N GLN A 94 -3.25 2.85 10.08
CA GLN A 94 -2.63 1.58 9.64
C GLN A 94 -1.56 1.79 8.56
N SER A 95 -1.79 2.66 7.59
CA SER A 95 -0.91 2.89 6.45
C SER A 95 0.28 3.80 6.78
N ASN A 96 0.09 4.79 7.68
CA ASN A 96 1.08 5.83 7.99
C ASN A 96 1.64 5.76 9.42
N ARG A 97 1.91 4.56 9.91
CA ARG A 97 2.47 4.35 11.27
C ARG A 97 3.74 5.16 11.52
N SER A 98 4.61 5.28 10.52
CA SER A 98 5.87 6.02 10.66
C SER A 98 5.65 7.51 10.90
N ALA A 99 4.70 8.12 10.20
CA ALA A 99 4.34 9.53 10.41
C ALA A 99 3.73 9.75 11.80
N LEU A 100 2.87 8.83 12.24
CA LEU A 100 2.29 8.89 13.58
C LEU A 100 3.35 8.79 14.68
N ILE A 101 4.33 7.88 14.54
CA ILE A 101 5.46 7.74 15.48
C ILE A 101 6.26 9.03 15.55
N GLU A 102 6.57 9.63 14.39
CA GLU A 102 7.34 10.88 14.35
C GLU A 102 6.60 12.04 15.00
N THR A 103 5.30 12.20 14.73
CA THR A 103 4.47 13.21 15.36
C THR A 103 4.40 13.02 16.88
N ILE A 104 4.26 11.77 17.35
CA ILE A 104 4.28 11.45 18.79
C ILE A 104 5.62 11.83 19.39
N ARG A 105 6.73 11.49 18.72
CA ARG A 105 8.08 11.81 19.18
C ARG A 105 8.31 13.32 19.28
N GLU A 106 7.95 14.07 18.25
CA GLU A 106 8.11 15.54 18.23
C GLU A 106 7.33 16.22 19.35
N ASN A 107 6.05 15.85 19.51
CA ASN A 107 5.20 16.40 20.57
C ASN A 107 5.72 16.02 21.97
N LEU A 108 6.24 14.80 22.11
CA LEU A 108 6.77 14.32 23.38
C LEU A 108 8.07 15.08 23.75
N VAL A 109 8.99 15.24 22.79
CA VAL A 109 10.24 15.96 22.99
C VAL A 109 9.99 17.38 23.53
N GLN A 110 9.02 18.11 22.97
CA GLN A 110 8.67 19.45 23.42
C GLN A 110 8.28 19.52 24.90
N VAL A 111 7.61 18.48 25.40
CA VAL A 111 7.15 18.44 26.80
C VAL A 111 8.25 17.98 27.75
N VAL A 112 9.01 16.95 27.35
CA VAL A 112 9.99 16.31 28.27
C VAL A 112 11.33 17.04 28.34
N ASP A 113 11.65 17.91 27.38
CA ASP A 113 12.86 18.72 27.37
C ASP A 113 12.95 19.60 28.64
N ASP A 114 11.83 20.16 29.04
CA ASP A 114 11.73 20.92 30.30
C ASP A 114 12.05 20.11 31.55
N TRP A 115 12.01 18.79 31.46
CA TRP A 115 12.29 17.85 32.55
C TRP A 115 13.72 17.34 32.56
N GLY A 116 14.52 17.75 31.55
CA GLY A 116 15.90 17.29 31.37
C GLY A 116 15.99 15.83 30.89
N ILE A 117 15.01 15.41 30.12
CA ILE A 117 14.87 14.05 29.58
C ILE A 117 14.96 14.12 28.07
N GLU A 118 15.72 13.20 27.48
CA GLU A 118 15.79 13.01 26.04
C GLU A 118 15.04 11.75 25.64
N VAL A 119 14.11 11.87 24.71
CA VAL A 119 13.45 10.72 24.09
C VAL A 119 14.34 10.21 22.96
N THR A 120 14.87 9.01 23.14
CA THR A 120 15.74 8.38 22.15
C THR A 120 14.92 7.77 21.03
N ARG A 121 13.80 7.09 21.38
CA ARG A 121 12.97 6.36 20.43
C ARG A 121 11.54 6.21 20.95
N ALA A 122 10.58 6.32 20.05
CA ALA A 122 9.20 5.94 20.28
C ALA A 122 8.78 4.90 19.26
N GLU A 123 8.04 3.88 19.66
CA GLU A 123 7.58 2.80 18.81
C GLU A 123 6.12 2.48 19.09
N ILE A 124 5.38 2.17 18.04
CA ILE A 124 4.05 1.58 18.13
C ILE A 124 4.23 0.08 17.89
N LEU A 125 3.98 -0.70 18.93
CA LEU A 125 4.17 -2.16 18.90
C LEU A 125 3.01 -2.84 18.20
N ASP A 126 1.78 -2.49 18.60
CA ASP A 126 0.58 -3.12 18.06
C ASP A 126 -0.60 -2.14 18.02
N VAL A 127 -1.48 -2.36 17.04
CA VAL A 127 -2.75 -1.63 16.86
C VAL A 127 -3.85 -2.67 16.76
N ASN A 128 -4.60 -2.84 17.83
CA ASN A 128 -5.68 -3.81 17.92
C ASN A 128 -7.04 -3.13 17.76
N LEU A 129 -7.85 -3.67 16.87
CA LEU A 129 -9.25 -3.26 16.73
C LEU A 129 -10.12 -4.12 17.65
N ASP A 130 -11.24 -3.54 18.09
CA ASP A 130 -12.33 -4.28 18.70
C ASP A 130 -12.82 -5.42 17.78
N GLU A 131 -13.17 -6.56 18.36
CA GLU A 131 -13.53 -7.78 17.61
C GLU A 131 -14.78 -7.57 16.74
N ALA A 132 -15.77 -6.83 17.23
CA ALA A 132 -16.98 -6.53 16.49
C ALA A 132 -16.68 -5.63 15.28
N THR A 133 -15.87 -4.62 15.46
CA THR A 133 -15.41 -3.73 14.38
C THR A 133 -14.58 -4.48 13.34
N ARG A 134 -13.68 -5.35 13.78
CA ARG A 134 -12.88 -6.21 12.88
C ARG A 134 -13.78 -7.10 12.03
N ALA A 135 -14.79 -7.75 12.63
CA ALA A 135 -15.73 -8.61 11.92
C ALA A 135 -16.55 -7.82 10.88
N ALA A 136 -17.05 -6.63 11.24
CA ALA A 136 -17.79 -5.75 10.33
C ALA A 136 -16.93 -5.30 9.15
N MET A 137 -15.68 -4.90 9.40
CA MET A 137 -14.74 -4.51 8.34
C MET A 137 -14.40 -5.66 7.40
N LEU A 138 -14.18 -6.87 7.93
CA LEU A 138 -13.94 -8.06 7.10
C LEU A 138 -15.15 -8.35 6.21
N GLN A 139 -16.36 -8.23 6.72
CA GLN A 139 -17.58 -8.41 5.95
C GLN A 139 -17.69 -7.36 4.84
N GLN A 140 -17.45 -6.09 5.13
CA GLN A 140 -17.44 -5.00 4.16
C GLN A 140 -16.37 -5.22 3.08
N LEU A 141 -15.15 -5.58 3.47
CA LEU A 141 -14.05 -5.85 2.55
C LEU A 141 -14.37 -7.04 1.61
N ASN A 142 -14.96 -8.10 2.15
CA ASN A 142 -15.37 -9.25 1.35
C ASN A 142 -16.49 -8.89 0.36
N ALA A 143 -17.47 -8.08 0.77
CA ALA A 143 -18.53 -7.58 -0.12
C ALA A 143 -17.95 -6.71 -1.24
N GLU A 144 -17.03 -5.80 -0.93
CA GLU A 144 -16.38 -4.96 -1.94
C GLU A 144 -15.51 -5.78 -2.91
N ARG A 145 -14.76 -6.76 -2.40
CA ARG A 145 -13.99 -7.69 -3.25
C ARG A 145 -14.89 -8.51 -4.17
N ALA A 146 -16.02 -9.01 -3.66
CA ALA A 146 -17.01 -9.75 -4.46
C ALA A 146 -17.60 -8.85 -5.55
N ARG A 147 -17.97 -7.62 -5.22
CA ARG A 147 -18.46 -6.64 -6.20
C ARG A 147 -17.44 -6.34 -7.29
N ARG A 148 -16.17 -6.10 -6.92
CA ARG A 148 -15.10 -5.87 -7.91
C ARG A 148 -14.85 -7.07 -8.80
N ALA A 149 -14.87 -8.27 -8.24
CA ALA A 149 -14.73 -9.51 -9.02
C ALA A 149 -15.85 -9.65 -10.06
N GLN A 150 -17.11 -9.40 -9.68
CA GLN A 150 -18.25 -9.44 -10.61
C GLN A 150 -18.12 -8.40 -11.73
N VAL A 151 -17.70 -7.18 -11.43
CA VAL A 151 -17.47 -6.13 -12.44
C VAL A 151 -16.37 -6.56 -13.41
N THR A 152 -15.23 -7.02 -12.89
CA THR A 152 -14.10 -7.48 -13.73
C THR A 152 -14.49 -8.67 -14.61
N GLU A 153 -15.27 -9.61 -14.09
CA GLU A 153 -15.79 -10.76 -14.85
C GLU A 153 -16.73 -10.31 -15.97
N ALA A 154 -17.67 -9.39 -15.66
CA ALA A 154 -18.60 -8.85 -16.66
C ALA A 154 -17.87 -8.07 -17.77
N GLU A 155 -16.87 -7.27 -17.41
CA GLU A 155 -16.02 -6.58 -18.38
C GLU A 155 -15.20 -7.56 -19.23
N GLY A 156 -14.70 -8.62 -18.63
CA GLY A 156 -13.97 -9.70 -19.32
C GLY A 156 -14.86 -10.41 -20.33
N LEU A 157 -16.09 -10.77 -19.94
CA LEU A 157 -17.08 -11.38 -20.82
C LEU A 157 -17.45 -10.45 -21.97
N LYS A 158 -17.71 -9.17 -21.70
CA LYS A 158 -18.00 -8.17 -22.73
C LYS A 158 -16.86 -8.09 -23.75
N ARG A 159 -15.61 -7.93 -23.30
CA ARG A 159 -14.44 -7.89 -24.19
C ARG A 159 -14.25 -9.17 -24.99
N ALA A 160 -14.51 -10.32 -24.39
CA ALA A 160 -14.43 -11.61 -25.09
C ALA A 160 -15.46 -11.71 -26.24
N VAL A 161 -16.69 -11.22 -26.02
CA VAL A 161 -17.72 -11.17 -27.05
C VAL A 161 -17.36 -10.18 -28.17
N GLU A 162 -16.88 -8.98 -27.81
CA GLU A 162 -16.41 -7.98 -28.78
C GLU A 162 -15.27 -8.52 -29.65
N LEU A 163 -14.21 -9.10 -29.03
CA LEU A 163 -13.10 -9.70 -29.76
C LEU A 163 -13.53 -10.85 -30.68
N LYS A 164 -14.50 -11.66 -30.24
CA LYS A 164 -15.04 -12.75 -31.06
C LYS A 164 -15.81 -12.21 -32.25
N ALA A 165 -16.61 -11.15 -32.07
CA ALA A 165 -17.35 -10.50 -33.14
C ALA A 165 -16.40 -9.83 -34.17
N ASP A 166 -15.39 -9.09 -33.67
CA ASP A 166 -14.38 -8.48 -34.51
C ASP A 166 -13.55 -9.52 -35.30
N GLY A 167 -13.20 -10.62 -34.65
CA GLY A 167 -12.52 -11.73 -35.32
C GLY A 167 -13.37 -12.38 -36.41
N ALA A 168 -14.67 -12.56 -36.17
CA ALA A 168 -15.59 -13.09 -37.18
C ALA A 168 -15.78 -12.12 -38.37
N LEU A 169 -15.88 -10.81 -38.09
CA LEU A 169 -15.97 -9.78 -39.13
C LEU A 169 -14.69 -9.77 -39.99
N TYR A 170 -13.52 -9.77 -39.33
CA TYR A 170 -12.24 -9.82 -40.04
C TYR A 170 -12.11 -11.07 -40.91
N ALA A 171 -12.49 -12.24 -40.42
CA ALA A 171 -12.47 -13.48 -41.18
C ALA A 171 -13.38 -13.40 -42.41
N ALA A 172 -14.61 -12.86 -42.25
CA ALA A 172 -15.55 -12.69 -43.36
C ALA A 172 -15.03 -11.68 -44.40
N GLU A 173 -14.41 -10.61 -44.00
CA GLU A 173 -13.77 -9.64 -44.90
C GLU A 173 -12.61 -10.27 -45.71
N GLN A 174 -11.76 -11.07 -45.07
CA GLN A 174 -10.64 -11.75 -45.74
C GLN A 174 -11.17 -12.79 -46.73
N GLU A 175 -12.22 -13.55 -46.37
CA GLU A 175 -12.86 -14.48 -47.26
C GLU A 175 -13.50 -13.78 -48.49
N ALA A 176 -14.19 -12.68 -48.28
CA ALA A 176 -14.75 -11.88 -49.36
C ALA A 176 -13.66 -11.31 -50.30
N LYS A 177 -12.54 -10.86 -49.77
CA LYS A 177 -11.38 -10.42 -50.57
C LYS A 177 -10.79 -11.58 -51.37
N ALA A 178 -10.57 -12.73 -50.74
CA ALA A 178 -10.08 -13.91 -51.43
C ALA A 178 -10.99 -14.34 -52.57
N ARG A 179 -12.30 -14.37 -52.35
CA ARG A 179 -13.30 -14.69 -53.41
C ARG A 179 -13.25 -13.69 -54.58
N ARG A 180 -13.09 -12.38 -54.30
CA ARG A 180 -12.92 -11.34 -55.37
C ARG A 180 -11.65 -11.59 -56.16
N VAL A 181 -10.52 -11.81 -55.51
CA VAL A 181 -9.24 -12.08 -56.20
C VAL A 181 -9.33 -13.34 -57.08
N LEU A 182 -9.96 -14.39 -56.63
CA LEU A 182 -10.18 -15.61 -57.42
C LEU A 182 -11.09 -15.34 -58.62
N ALA A 183 -12.19 -14.62 -58.42
CA ALA A 183 -13.10 -14.28 -59.51
C ALA A 183 -12.44 -13.37 -60.57
N ASP A 184 -11.61 -12.39 -60.14
CA ASP A 184 -10.85 -11.52 -61.04
C ASP A 184 -9.78 -12.33 -61.82
N ALA A 185 -9.10 -13.28 -61.15
CA ALA A 185 -8.16 -14.18 -61.82
C ALA A 185 -8.83 -15.11 -62.86
N GLU A 186 -10.01 -15.65 -62.55
CA GLU A 186 -10.83 -16.46 -63.47
C GLU A 186 -11.34 -15.62 -64.62
N ALA A 187 -11.83 -14.42 -64.40
CA ALA A 187 -12.27 -13.50 -65.44
C ALA A 187 -11.10 -13.10 -66.38
N TYR A 188 -9.94 -12.81 -65.79
CA TYR A 188 -8.73 -12.54 -66.55
C TYR A 188 -8.31 -13.74 -67.42
N SER A 189 -8.26 -14.94 -66.83
CA SER A 189 -7.94 -16.17 -67.54
C SER A 189 -8.92 -16.45 -68.70
N THR A 190 -10.22 -16.29 -68.44
CA THR A 190 -11.28 -16.48 -69.45
C THR A 190 -11.16 -15.41 -70.59
N GLY A 191 -10.84 -14.15 -70.21
CA GLY A 191 -10.61 -13.09 -71.20
C GLY A 191 -9.40 -13.34 -72.10
N VAL A 192 -8.29 -13.82 -71.52
CA VAL A 192 -7.09 -14.19 -72.30
C VAL A 192 -7.36 -15.38 -73.26
N ILE A 193 -8.09 -16.36 -72.78
CA ILE A 193 -8.51 -17.52 -73.60
C ILE A 193 -9.42 -17.05 -74.75
N ALA A 194 -10.45 -16.24 -74.46
CA ALA A 194 -11.34 -15.69 -75.49
C ALA A 194 -10.61 -14.85 -76.55
N ALA A 195 -9.64 -14.02 -76.14
CA ALA A 195 -8.81 -13.25 -77.03
C ALA A 195 -7.92 -14.14 -77.92
N ALA A 196 -7.35 -15.20 -77.37
CA ALA A 196 -6.54 -16.18 -78.10
C ALA A 196 -7.36 -16.95 -79.16
N ILE A 197 -8.59 -17.33 -78.82
CA ILE A 197 -9.54 -18.00 -79.73
C ILE A 197 -9.97 -17.06 -80.87
N ALA A 198 -10.19 -15.77 -80.57
CA ALA A 198 -10.56 -14.76 -81.55
C ALA A 198 -9.45 -14.49 -82.58
N GLN A 199 -8.17 -14.61 -82.15
CA GLN A 199 -7.01 -14.39 -83.02
C GLN A 199 -6.60 -15.62 -83.88
N ASN A 200 -6.75 -16.86 -83.32
CA ASN A 200 -6.14 -18.05 -83.90
C ASN A 200 -7.14 -19.10 -84.46
N GLY A 201 -8.46 -18.82 -84.46
CA GLY A 201 -9.51 -19.70 -85.02
C GLY A 201 -9.81 -20.92 -84.13
N LEU A 202 -10.73 -21.83 -84.70
CA LEU A 202 -11.33 -22.91 -83.95
C LEU A 202 -10.34 -24.02 -83.49
N GLU A 203 -9.17 -24.18 -84.09
CA GLU A 203 -8.18 -25.22 -83.71
C GLU A 203 -7.55 -24.97 -82.35
N ALA A 204 -7.29 -23.68 -81.94
CA ALA A 204 -6.79 -23.32 -80.65
C ALA A 204 -7.79 -23.61 -79.52
N ALA A 205 -9.08 -23.52 -79.81
CA ALA A 205 -10.13 -23.79 -78.83
C ALA A 205 -10.23 -25.28 -78.49
N GLN A 206 -10.06 -26.16 -79.51
CA GLN A 206 -10.05 -27.62 -79.30
C GLN A 206 -8.90 -28.11 -78.51
N TYR A 207 -7.72 -27.55 -78.68
CA TYR A 207 -6.51 -27.86 -77.89
C TYR A 207 -6.63 -27.48 -76.42
N GLN A 208 -7.22 -26.33 -76.09
CA GLN A 208 -7.43 -25.90 -74.73
C GLN A 208 -8.51 -26.68 -73.98
N VAL A 209 -9.57 -27.12 -74.64
CA VAL A 209 -10.59 -27.99 -74.05
C VAL A 209 -9.98 -29.35 -73.73
N ALA A 210 -9.13 -29.90 -74.60
CA ALA A 210 -8.43 -31.16 -74.35
C ALA A 210 -7.45 -31.07 -73.14
N MET A 211 -6.71 -29.95 -72.99
CA MET A 211 -5.82 -29.73 -71.85
C MET A 211 -6.58 -29.65 -70.52
N LYS A 212 -7.72 -28.91 -70.49
CA LYS A 212 -8.53 -28.80 -69.27
C LYS A 212 -9.24 -30.07 -68.86
N GLN A 213 -9.53 -30.96 -69.81
CA GLN A 213 -10.06 -32.29 -69.50
C GLN A 213 -8.95 -33.25 -68.99
N GLY A 214 -7.70 -33.03 -69.38
CA GLY A 214 -6.56 -33.78 -68.87
C GLY A 214 -6.14 -33.41 -67.44
N GLU A 215 -6.41 -32.19 -66.99
CA GLU A 215 -6.14 -31.71 -65.61
C GLU A 215 -7.23 -32.12 -64.58
N ALA A 216 -8.40 -32.58 -65.05
CA ALA A 216 -9.53 -32.98 -64.22
C ALA A 216 -9.61 -34.48 -63.93
N LEU A 217 -8.63 -35.27 -64.40
CA LEU A 217 -8.41 -36.71 -64.12
C LEU A 217 -7.23 -36.90 -63.19
#